data_eec20e1c8b1694bf8736d1ecb873492c
#
_entry.id   eec20e1c8b1694bf8736d1ecb873492c
#
_cell.length_a   1.000
_cell.length_b   1.000
_cell.length_c   1.000
_cell.angle_alpha   90.00
_cell.angle_beta   90.00
_cell.angle_gamma   90.00
#
_symmetry.space_group_name_H-M   'P 1'
#
loop_
_entity.id
_entity.type
_entity.pdbx_description
1 polymer ?
#
loop_
_entity_poly.entity_id
_entity_poly.type
_entity_poly.pdbx_seq_one_letter_code
_entity_poly.pdbx_strand_id
1 'polypeptide(L)'
;MPDEFSQCLVTNSRMAARAITRRYDGYLRPFGLTATQLSLLGGLRELAGATVSEIADNRGFDRTTLTRNLDRLEAMGLVISTHPAHGNGRIAEITEKGDALIEQLLPLWRKAQADMKNELSRDAFDQSLNVLKRLAKV
;
A
#
# COMPACT_ATOMS: atom_id res chain seq x y z
N MET A 1 28.05 15.07 -19.00
CA MET A 1 27.64 15.44 -17.63
C MET A 1 26.24 14.96 -17.39
N PRO A 2 25.98 14.26 -16.28
CA PRO A 2 24.59 13.94 -15.96
C PRO A 2 23.83 15.24 -15.74
N ASP A 3 22.62 15.28 -16.26
CA ASP A 3 21.70 16.37 -16.01
C ASP A 3 21.49 16.49 -14.49
N GLU A 4 21.51 17.71 -13.97
CA GLU A 4 21.28 17.94 -12.54
C GLU A 4 19.94 17.34 -12.08
N PHE A 5 18.92 17.35 -12.94
CA PHE A 5 17.62 16.74 -12.63
C PHE A 5 17.67 15.23 -12.46
N SER A 6 18.71 14.54 -12.97
CA SER A 6 18.90 13.11 -12.72
C SER A 6 19.17 12.82 -11.24
N GLN A 7 19.57 13.81 -10.47
CA GLN A 7 19.79 13.73 -9.02
C GLN A 7 18.57 14.17 -8.22
N CYS A 8 17.47 14.51 -8.87
CA CYS A 8 16.27 15.00 -8.20
C CYS A 8 15.61 13.89 -7.37
N LEU A 9 15.44 14.15 -6.07
CA LEU A 9 14.83 13.19 -5.16
C LEU A 9 13.38 12.88 -5.54
N VAL A 10 12.61 13.89 -5.97
CA VAL A 10 11.23 13.69 -6.42
C VAL A 10 11.17 12.75 -7.62
N THR A 11 11.98 12.99 -8.63
CA THR A 11 11.99 12.17 -9.85
C THR A 11 12.39 10.73 -9.52
N ASN A 12 13.46 10.55 -8.76
CA ASN A 12 13.95 9.20 -8.43
C ASN A 12 13.00 8.44 -7.51
N SER A 13 12.37 9.11 -6.55
CA SER A 13 11.39 8.45 -5.68
C SER A 13 10.14 8.01 -6.44
N ARG A 14 9.66 8.82 -7.39
CA ARG A 14 8.51 8.45 -8.24
C ARG A 14 8.84 7.26 -9.14
N MET A 15 10.02 7.27 -9.75
CA MET A 15 10.48 6.16 -10.60
C MET A 15 10.59 4.87 -9.78
N ALA A 16 11.20 4.94 -8.60
CA ALA A 16 11.36 3.80 -7.70
C ALA A 16 10.00 3.28 -7.23
N ALA A 17 9.11 4.16 -6.77
CA ALA A 17 7.78 3.77 -6.30
C ALA A 17 6.99 3.05 -7.40
N ARG A 18 7.04 3.57 -8.62
CA ARG A 18 6.34 2.97 -9.76
C ARG A 18 6.91 1.59 -10.12
N ALA A 19 8.23 1.46 -10.13
CA ALA A 19 8.90 0.19 -10.45
C ALA A 19 8.62 -0.87 -9.39
N ILE A 20 8.71 -0.51 -8.12
CA ILE A 20 8.45 -1.40 -6.99
C ILE A 20 6.98 -1.85 -7.01
N THR A 21 6.05 -0.92 -7.19
CA THR A 21 4.61 -1.22 -7.27
C THR A 21 4.32 -2.24 -8.36
N ARG A 22 4.85 -2.03 -9.56
CA ARG A 22 4.69 -2.97 -10.66
C ARG A 22 5.21 -4.36 -10.34
N ARG A 23 6.33 -4.42 -9.65
CA ARG A 23 6.96 -5.67 -9.27
C ARG A 23 6.09 -6.45 -8.28
N TYR A 24 5.57 -5.77 -7.25
CA TYR A 24 4.66 -6.40 -6.29
C TYR A 24 3.32 -6.78 -6.93
N ASP A 25 2.82 -5.98 -7.85
CA ASP A 25 1.61 -6.32 -8.63
C ASP A 25 1.75 -7.66 -9.33
N GLY A 26 2.94 -7.99 -9.83
CA GLY A 26 3.22 -9.27 -10.48
C GLY A 26 2.95 -10.47 -9.58
N TYR A 27 3.29 -10.37 -8.29
CA TYR A 27 3.03 -11.44 -7.32
C TYR A 27 1.54 -11.57 -6.97
N LEU A 28 0.80 -10.45 -7.01
CA LEU A 28 -0.59 -10.38 -6.57
C LEU A 28 -1.60 -10.60 -7.69
N ARG A 29 -1.16 -10.52 -8.94
CA ARG A 29 -2.03 -10.64 -10.12
C ARG A 29 -2.92 -11.87 -10.12
N PRO A 30 -2.44 -13.08 -9.75
CA PRO A 30 -3.29 -14.26 -9.73
C PRO A 30 -4.51 -14.16 -8.80
N PHE A 31 -4.46 -13.24 -7.81
CA PHE A 31 -5.54 -13.01 -6.86
C PHE A 31 -6.42 -11.83 -7.23
N GLY A 32 -6.17 -11.19 -8.37
CA GLY A 32 -6.93 -10.03 -8.82
C GLY A 32 -6.69 -8.76 -8.01
N LEU A 33 -5.60 -8.70 -7.24
CA LEU A 33 -5.25 -7.55 -6.42
C LEU A 33 -4.03 -6.82 -6.95
N THR A 34 -3.94 -5.53 -6.62
CA THR A 34 -2.76 -4.71 -6.81
C THR A 34 -2.03 -4.49 -5.49
N ALA A 35 -0.76 -4.09 -5.57
CA ALA A 35 0.02 -3.73 -4.38
C ALA A 35 -0.62 -2.58 -3.60
N THR A 36 -1.18 -1.60 -4.30
CA THR A 36 -1.92 -0.48 -3.68
C THR A 36 -3.12 -0.97 -2.88
N GLN A 37 -3.89 -1.91 -3.42
CA GLN A 37 -5.04 -2.50 -2.72
C GLN A 37 -4.59 -3.31 -1.51
N LEU A 38 -3.52 -4.08 -1.61
CA LEU A 38 -2.97 -4.81 -0.47
C LEU A 38 -2.49 -3.86 0.64
N SER A 39 -1.81 -2.77 0.27
CA SER A 39 -1.40 -1.75 1.24
C SER A 39 -2.59 -1.13 1.95
N LEU A 40 -3.68 -0.89 1.23
CA LEU A 40 -4.91 -0.37 1.80
C LEU A 40 -5.56 -1.38 2.76
N LEU A 41 -5.66 -2.64 2.37
CA LEU A 41 -6.16 -3.70 3.25
C LEU A 41 -5.31 -3.83 4.52
N GLY A 42 -3.99 -3.74 4.39
CA GLY A 42 -3.08 -3.72 5.54
C GLY A 42 -3.35 -2.55 6.47
N GLY A 43 -3.59 -1.37 5.91
CA GLY A 43 -3.95 -0.17 6.68
C GLY A 43 -5.25 -0.34 7.44
N LEU A 44 -6.27 -0.89 6.80
CA LEU A 44 -7.56 -1.18 7.44
C LEU A 44 -7.42 -2.17 8.59
N ARG A 45 -6.54 -3.16 8.45
CA ARG A 45 -6.29 -4.16 9.49
C ARG A 45 -5.54 -3.57 10.68
N GLU A 46 -4.50 -2.77 10.42
CA GLU A 46 -3.66 -2.17 11.47
C GLU A 46 -4.36 -1.02 12.20
N LEU A 47 -5.15 -0.24 11.48
CA LEU A 47 -5.80 0.96 11.98
C LEU A 47 -7.32 0.75 12.09
N ALA A 48 -7.73 -0.39 12.61
CA ALA A 48 -9.15 -0.72 12.75
C ALA A 48 -9.91 0.41 13.45
N GLY A 49 -11.04 0.82 12.85
CA GLY A 49 -11.85 1.91 13.37
C GLY A 49 -11.42 3.32 12.91
N ALA A 50 -10.28 3.46 12.24
CA ALA A 50 -9.87 4.75 11.68
C ALA A 50 -10.76 5.13 10.48
N THR A 51 -10.89 6.44 10.27
CA THR A 51 -11.56 6.94 9.08
C THR A 51 -10.73 6.68 7.84
N VAL A 52 -11.39 6.66 6.69
CA VAL A 52 -10.72 6.53 5.39
C VAL A 52 -9.68 7.64 5.20
N SER A 53 -9.96 8.86 5.65
CA SER A 53 -9.02 9.98 5.60
C SER A 53 -7.76 9.72 6.45
N GLU A 54 -7.91 9.18 7.64
CA GLU A 54 -6.78 8.84 8.52
C GLU A 54 -5.90 7.75 7.88
N ILE A 55 -6.51 6.77 7.25
CA ILE A 55 -5.76 5.72 6.54
C ILE A 55 -5.04 6.28 5.33
N ALA A 56 -5.67 7.18 4.57
CA ALA A 56 -5.03 7.85 3.44
C ALA A 56 -3.77 8.58 3.88
N ASP A 57 -3.85 9.36 4.95
CA ASP A 57 -2.71 10.10 5.49
C ASP A 57 -1.60 9.15 5.98
N ASN A 58 -1.97 8.08 6.67
CA ASN A 58 -1.01 7.12 7.20
C ASN A 58 -0.29 6.33 6.10
N ARG A 59 -0.99 6.00 5.02
CA ARG A 59 -0.45 5.18 3.92
C ARG A 59 -0.01 5.98 2.70
N GLY A 60 -0.13 7.29 2.73
CA GLY A 60 0.29 8.15 1.63
C GLY A 60 -0.59 8.08 0.39
N PHE A 61 -1.89 7.82 0.56
CA PHE A 61 -2.85 7.83 -0.54
C PHE A 61 -3.46 9.22 -0.72
N ASP A 62 -3.66 9.64 -1.97
CA ASP A 62 -4.60 10.71 -2.24
C ASP A 62 -6.05 10.18 -2.15
N ARG A 63 -7.01 11.09 -1.92
CA ARG A 63 -8.41 10.72 -1.69
C ARG A 63 -9.05 10.04 -2.89
N THR A 64 -8.74 10.49 -4.10
CA THR A 64 -9.31 9.91 -5.33
C THR A 64 -8.87 8.47 -5.52
N THR A 65 -7.57 8.20 -5.38
CA THR A 65 -7.01 6.86 -5.46
C THR A 65 -7.61 5.96 -4.37
N LEU A 66 -7.68 6.45 -3.15
CA LEU A 66 -8.23 5.71 -2.02
C LEU A 66 -9.69 5.33 -2.25
N THR A 67 -10.54 6.29 -2.60
CA THR A 67 -11.97 6.05 -2.84
C THR A 67 -12.18 5.02 -3.94
N ARG A 68 -11.46 5.15 -5.05
CA ARG A 68 -11.54 4.21 -6.16
C ARG A 68 -11.17 2.80 -5.75
N ASN A 69 -10.08 2.65 -5.00
CA ASN A 69 -9.63 1.34 -4.53
C ASN A 69 -10.57 0.74 -3.49
N LEU A 70 -11.12 1.55 -2.60
CA LEU A 70 -12.14 1.08 -1.64
C LEU A 70 -13.38 0.56 -2.36
N ASP A 71 -13.88 1.30 -3.34
CA ASP A 71 -15.06 0.90 -4.10
C ASP A 71 -14.84 -0.45 -4.81
N ARG A 72 -13.64 -0.66 -5.36
CA ARG A 72 -13.28 -1.94 -5.96
C ARG A 72 -13.21 -3.07 -4.95
N LEU A 73 -12.61 -2.82 -3.79
CA LEU A 73 -12.53 -3.81 -2.72
C LEU A 73 -13.91 -4.16 -2.16
N GLU A 74 -14.81 -3.19 -2.07
CA GLU A 74 -16.20 -3.44 -1.69
C GLU A 74 -16.92 -4.30 -2.74
N ALA A 75 -16.74 -4.00 -4.02
CA ALA A 75 -17.31 -4.78 -5.11
C ALA A 75 -16.82 -6.23 -5.10
N MET A 76 -15.60 -6.47 -4.62
CA MET A 76 -15.03 -7.81 -4.46
C MET A 76 -15.50 -8.50 -3.17
N GLY A 77 -16.23 -7.81 -2.30
CA GLY A 77 -16.69 -8.35 -1.02
C GLY A 77 -15.61 -8.42 0.06
N LEU A 78 -14.50 -7.73 -0.12
CA LEU A 78 -13.35 -7.75 0.80
C LEU A 78 -13.43 -6.70 1.90
N VAL A 79 -14.21 -5.66 1.68
CA VAL A 79 -14.38 -4.51 2.57
C VAL A 79 -15.83 -4.12 2.61
N ILE A 80 -16.27 -3.64 3.76
CA ILE A 80 -17.59 -3.02 3.95
C ILE A 80 -17.39 -1.63 4.53
N SER A 81 -18.11 -0.64 4.03
CA SER A 81 -18.03 0.73 4.51
C SER A 81 -19.28 1.14 5.26
N THR A 82 -19.08 1.97 6.27
CA THR A 82 -20.15 2.65 6.99
C THR A 82 -19.93 4.14 7.00
N HIS A 83 -21.02 4.90 6.99
CA HIS A 83 -20.98 6.34 7.17
C HIS A 83 -21.64 6.65 8.52
N PRO A 84 -20.89 7.23 9.49
CA PRO A 84 -21.47 7.58 10.78
C PRO A 84 -22.64 8.56 10.61
N ALA A 85 -23.73 8.36 11.38
CA ALA A 85 -24.89 9.23 11.33
C ALA A 85 -24.58 10.66 11.78
N HIS A 86 -23.59 10.81 12.65
CA HIS A 86 -23.16 12.10 13.21
C HIS A 86 -21.63 12.16 13.18
N GLY A 87 -21.06 12.46 12.07
CA GLY A 87 -19.62 12.56 12.00
C GLY A 87 -19.12 12.60 10.58
N ASN A 88 -17.91 13.09 10.46
CA ASN A 88 -17.24 13.20 9.19
C ASN A 88 -16.43 11.93 8.97
N GLY A 89 -16.65 11.32 7.83
CA GLY A 89 -15.76 10.31 7.34
C GLY A 89 -16.36 8.92 7.23
N ARG A 90 -16.01 8.32 6.13
CA ARG A 90 -16.29 6.93 5.82
C ARG A 90 -15.37 6.07 6.67
N ILE A 91 -15.93 5.04 7.28
CA ILE A 91 -15.17 3.99 7.96
C ILE A 91 -15.31 2.73 7.14
N ALA A 92 -14.18 2.11 6.82
CA ALA A 92 -14.15 0.86 6.08
C ALA A 92 -13.56 -0.24 6.95
N GLU A 93 -14.18 -1.40 6.89
CA GLU A 93 -13.77 -2.57 7.67
C GLU A 93 -13.52 -3.75 6.74
N ILE A 94 -12.55 -4.60 7.09
CA ILE A 94 -12.27 -5.82 6.36
C ILE A 94 -13.32 -6.86 6.71
N THR A 95 -13.86 -7.54 5.69
CA THR A 95 -14.76 -8.68 5.87
C THR A 95 -13.97 -9.95 6.19
N GLU A 96 -14.66 -11.01 6.61
CA GLU A 96 -14.03 -12.34 6.79
C GLU A 96 -13.37 -12.81 5.50
N LYS A 97 -13.99 -12.57 4.37
CA LYS A 97 -13.41 -12.88 3.05
C LYS A 97 -12.12 -12.10 2.81
N GLY A 98 -12.11 -10.82 3.20
CA GLY A 98 -10.92 -9.97 3.11
C GLY A 98 -9.79 -10.46 3.99
N ASP A 99 -10.07 -10.81 5.24
CA ASP A 99 -9.08 -11.37 6.15
C ASP A 99 -8.51 -12.69 5.63
N ALA A 100 -9.36 -13.59 5.15
CA ALA A 100 -8.93 -14.86 4.58
C ALA A 100 -8.01 -14.65 3.37
N LEU A 101 -8.32 -13.67 2.52
CA LEU A 101 -7.48 -13.35 1.36
C LEU A 101 -6.11 -12.80 1.80
N ILE A 102 -6.07 -11.93 2.80
CA ILE A 102 -4.79 -11.43 3.34
C ILE A 102 -3.92 -12.59 3.81
N GLU A 103 -4.48 -13.54 4.55
CA GLU A 103 -3.72 -14.72 5.02
C GLU A 103 -3.17 -15.55 3.85
N GLN A 104 -3.91 -15.68 2.76
CA GLN A 104 -3.44 -16.35 1.55
C GLN A 104 -2.32 -15.59 0.84
N LEU A 105 -2.35 -14.25 0.91
CA LEU A 105 -1.37 -13.39 0.24
C LEU A 105 -0.09 -13.22 1.03
N LEU A 106 -0.10 -13.39 2.34
CA LEU A 106 1.08 -13.19 3.18
C LEU A 106 2.32 -13.98 2.73
N PRO A 107 2.23 -15.27 2.35
CA PRO A 107 3.39 -15.97 1.82
C PRO A 107 3.97 -15.36 0.55
N LEU A 108 3.12 -14.87 -0.35
CA LEU A 108 3.54 -14.20 -1.57
C LEU A 108 4.18 -12.84 -1.28
N TRP A 109 3.62 -12.09 -0.34
CA TRP A 109 4.20 -10.83 0.10
C TRP A 109 5.58 -11.06 0.73
N ARG A 110 5.73 -12.09 1.57
CA ARG A 110 7.03 -12.46 2.15
C ARG A 110 8.04 -12.84 1.07
N LYS A 111 7.59 -13.55 0.03
CA LYS A 111 8.44 -13.89 -1.12
C LYS A 111 8.89 -12.64 -1.87
N ALA A 112 7.99 -11.70 -2.14
CA ALA A 112 8.32 -10.44 -2.77
C ALA A 112 9.36 -9.66 -1.96
N GLN A 113 9.18 -9.59 -0.64
CA GLN A 113 10.15 -8.95 0.27
C GLN A 113 11.51 -9.65 0.24
N ALA A 114 11.53 -10.97 0.26
CA ALA A 114 12.76 -11.75 0.22
C ALA A 114 13.50 -11.56 -1.12
N ASP A 115 12.79 -11.52 -2.22
CA ASP A 115 13.38 -11.30 -3.55
C ASP A 115 14.01 -9.89 -3.63
N MET A 116 13.36 -8.88 -3.07
CA MET A 116 13.92 -7.53 -3.00
C MET A 116 15.18 -7.47 -2.12
N LYS A 117 15.18 -8.16 -0.98
CA LYS A 117 16.36 -8.26 -0.12
C LYS A 117 17.53 -8.93 -0.82
N ASN A 118 17.26 -9.95 -1.61
CA ASN A 118 18.30 -10.65 -2.36
C ASN A 118 18.91 -9.78 -3.46
N GLU A 119 18.09 -8.97 -4.13
CA GLU A 119 18.59 -8.08 -5.18
C GLU A 119 19.37 -6.88 -4.63
N LEU A 120 18.89 -6.28 -3.56
CA LEU A 120 19.51 -5.07 -2.98
C LEU A 120 20.62 -5.39 -1.99
N SER A 121 20.69 -6.54 -1.43
CA SER A 121 21.28 -6.95 -0.17
C SER A 121 20.39 -6.57 1.02
N ARG A 122 20.53 -7.32 2.11
CA ARG A 122 19.76 -7.07 3.33
C ARG A 122 20.00 -5.67 3.89
N ASP A 123 21.27 -5.26 3.95
CA ASP A 123 21.63 -3.96 4.49
C ASP A 123 21.05 -2.82 3.65
N ALA A 124 21.16 -2.89 2.33
CA ALA A 124 20.60 -1.86 1.44
C ALA A 124 19.07 -1.81 1.52
N PHE A 125 18.41 -2.95 1.66
CA PHE A 125 16.96 -3.03 1.86
C PHE A 125 16.54 -2.33 3.15
N ASP A 126 17.18 -2.66 4.27
CA ASP A 126 16.88 -2.07 5.57
C ASP A 126 17.16 -0.57 5.60
N GLN A 127 18.28 -0.13 5.03
CA GLN A 127 18.61 1.29 4.87
C GLN A 127 17.56 2.02 4.03
N SER A 128 17.12 1.41 2.93
CA SER A 128 16.07 1.99 2.08
C SER A 128 14.77 2.20 2.83
N LEU A 129 14.32 1.20 3.60
CA LEU A 129 13.12 1.35 4.44
C LEU A 129 13.28 2.47 5.46
N ASN A 130 14.42 2.55 6.13
CA ASN A 130 14.68 3.59 7.12
C ASN A 130 14.64 4.99 6.49
N VAL A 131 15.26 5.17 5.33
CA VAL A 131 15.25 6.44 4.61
C VAL A 131 13.83 6.81 4.18
N LEU A 132 13.09 5.87 3.59
CA LEU A 132 11.71 6.11 3.16
C LEU A 132 10.81 6.51 4.33
N LYS A 133 10.92 5.82 5.47
CA LYS A 133 10.14 6.16 6.68
C LYS A 133 10.48 7.55 7.22
N ARG A 134 11.75 7.95 7.17
CA ARG A 134 12.17 9.30 7.56
C ARG A 134 11.61 10.36 6.62
N LEU A 135 11.68 10.13 5.32
CA LEU A 135 11.17 11.06 4.31
C LEU A 135 9.66 11.23 4.40
N ALA A 136 8.93 10.17 4.74
CA ALA A 136 7.47 10.22 4.88
C ALA A 136 7.00 11.08 6.05
N LYS A 137 7.89 11.43 6.98
CA LYS A 137 7.58 12.28 8.15
C LYS A 137 7.94 13.76 7.96
N VAL A 138 8.54 14.09 6.85
CA VAL A 138 8.96 15.47 6.56
C VAL A 138 7.77 16.34 6.19
#